data_a4141dae9087ac1da07dde0c1d5e30bc
#
_entry.id   a4141dae9087ac1da07dde0c1d5e30bc
#
_cell.length_a   1.000
_cell.length_b   1.000
_cell.length_c   1.000
_cell.angle_alpha   90.00
_cell.angle_beta   90.00
_cell.angle_gamma   90.00
#
_symmetry.space_group_name_H-M   'P 1'
#
loop_
_entity.id
_entity.type
_entity.pdbx_description
1 polymer ?
#
loop_
_entity_poly.entity_id
_entity_poly.type
_entity_poly.pdbx_seq_one_letter_code
_entity_poly.pdbx_strand_id
1 'polypeptide(L)'
;MGKGELLMWTYNKVLEYPINIKNRNPQLAKFIISQYGGPDGELSASLRYLSQRFGMPDQTAKAILNDIGTEELAHLEMVGTIIHQLTDGCCPEELKQAGLGSYYTDHGLGVYPQSAAGMPFSASVLAVKGDPIADLQEDLAAD
;
A
#
# COMPACT_ATOMS: atom_id res chain seq x y z
N MET A 1 -28.24 -14.47 28.59
CA MET A 1 -28.01 -14.39 27.12
C MET A 1 -27.59 -12.96 26.82
N GLY A 2 -26.32 -12.74 26.67
CA GLY A 2 -25.78 -11.43 26.28
C GLY A 2 -26.27 -11.11 24.87
N LYS A 3 -26.84 -9.94 24.67
CA LYS A 3 -27.08 -9.38 23.35
C LYS A 3 -25.69 -9.22 22.71
N GLY A 4 -25.38 -10.08 21.74
CA GLY A 4 -24.18 -9.90 20.95
C GLY A 4 -24.25 -8.54 20.27
N GLU A 5 -23.36 -7.65 20.64
CA GLU A 5 -23.15 -6.43 19.86
C GLU A 5 -22.80 -6.88 18.45
N LEU A 6 -23.62 -6.45 17.50
CA LEU A 6 -23.33 -6.65 16.10
C LEU A 6 -22.12 -5.77 15.79
N LEU A 7 -20.92 -6.38 15.77
CA LEU A 7 -19.70 -5.69 15.37
C LEU A 7 -19.84 -5.33 13.90
N MET A 8 -20.13 -4.06 13.64
CA MET A 8 -20.27 -3.54 12.29
C MET A 8 -18.90 -3.02 11.83
N TRP A 9 -18.47 -3.46 10.66
CA TRP A 9 -17.27 -2.89 10.03
C TRP A 9 -17.50 -1.40 9.77
N THR A 10 -16.53 -0.57 10.18
CA THR A 10 -16.62 0.89 10.05
C THR A 10 -15.47 1.39 9.17
N TYR A 11 -15.79 2.26 8.21
CA TYR A 11 -14.84 2.94 7.36
C TYR A 11 -15.13 4.45 7.37
N ASN A 12 -14.12 5.24 7.72
CA ASN A 12 -14.18 6.70 7.65
C ASN A 12 -13.77 7.15 6.25
N LYS A 13 -14.66 7.87 5.56
CA LYS A 13 -14.44 8.37 4.19
C LYS A 13 -13.59 9.64 4.16
N VAL A 14 -12.52 9.65 4.94
CA VAL A 14 -11.53 10.74 5.00
C VAL A 14 -10.15 10.11 5.11
N LEU A 15 -9.15 10.77 4.52
CA LEU A 15 -7.76 10.34 4.72
C LEU A 15 -7.37 10.50 6.18
N GLU A 16 -6.52 9.63 6.69
CA GLU A 16 -5.98 9.72 8.05
C GLU A 16 -5.28 11.07 8.29
N TYR A 17 -4.49 11.50 7.30
CA TYR A 17 -3.91 12.84 7.27
C TYR A 17 -4.26 13.53 5.94
N PRO A 18 -4.56 14.84 5.95
CA PRO A 18 -4.92 15.56 4.73
C PRO A 18 -3.72 15.67 3.77
N ILE A 19 -3.97 15.40 2.50
CA ILE A 19 -2.99 15.54 1.42
C ILE A 19 -3.43 16.69 0.51
N ASN A 20 -2.55 17.66 0.28
CA ASN A 20 -2.86 18.83 -0.55
C ASN A 20 -1.61 19.30 -1.30
N ILE A 21 -1.33 18.68 -2.44
CA ILE A 21 -0.19 19.01 -3.30
C ILE A 21 -0.64 20.06 -4.31
N LYS A 22 0.07 21.18 -4.37
CA LYS A 22 -0.30 22.32 -5.20
C LYS A 22 0.21 22.24 -6.64
N ASN A 23 1.36 21.59 -6.83
CA ASN A 23 2.02 21.53 -8.11
C ASN A 23 2.25 20.09 -8.53
N ARG A 24 1.81 19.75 -9.74
CA ARG A 24 2.08 18.43 -10.30
C ARG A 24 3.59 18.22 -10.50
N ASN A 25 4.04 17.01 -10.29
CA ASN A 25 5.42 16.58 -10.50
C ASN A 25 5.45 15.07 -10.81
N PRO A 26 5.27 14.68 -12.08
CA PRO A 26 5.21 13.27 -12.44
C PRO A 26 6.55 12.54 -12.23
N GLN A 27 7.68 13.25 -12.25
CA GLN A 27 8.98 12.65 -11.92
C GLN A 27 9.05 12.23 -10.46
N LEU A 28 8.52 13.04 -9.55
CA LEU A 28 8.41 12.67 -8.13
C LEU A 28 7.43 11.54 -7.92
N ALA A 29 6.30 11.56 -8.62
CA ALA A 29 5.31 10.47 -8.56
C ALA A 29 5.92 9.11 -8.90
N LYS A 30 6.84 9.07 -9.88
CA LYS A 30 7.57 7.85 -10.24
C LYS A 30 8.34 7.23 -9.07
N PHE A 31 8.97 8.05 -8.24
CA PHE A 31 9.70 7.53 -7.08
C PHE A 31 8.76 7.09 -5.98
N ILE A 32 7.73 7.87 -5.71
CA ILE A 32 6.75 7.60 -4.65
C ILE A 32 5.90 6.38 -4.96
N ILE A 33 5.68 6.03 -6.23
CA ILE A 33 4.82 4.90 -6.62
C ILE A 33 5.33 3.55 -6.07
N SER A 34 6.61 3.42 -5.75
CA SER A 34 7.13 2.24 -5.06
C SER A 34 6.52 2.05 -3.67
N GLN A 35 6.17 3.14 -2.98
CA GLN A 35 5.43 3.07 -1.71
C GLN A 35 3.98 2.63 -1.90
N TYR A 36 3.44 2.74 -3.09
CA TYR A 36 2.10 2.28 -3.41
C TYR A 36 2.08 0.79 -3.78
N GLY A 37 2.85 0.39 -4.78
CA GLY A 37 2.79 -0.96 -5.37
C GLY A 37 4.11 -1.69 -5.47
N GLY A 38 5.19 -1.18 -4.86
CA GLY A 38 6.47 -1.86 -4.79
C GLY A 38 6.50 -3.00 -3.77
N PRO A 39 7.60 -3.79 -3.74
CA PRO A 39 7.74 -4.95 -2.86
C PRO A 39 7.58 -4.64 -1.37
N ASP A 40 8.03 -3.47 -0.94
CA ASP A 40 7.98 -3.00 0.44
C ASP A 40 7.07 -1.76 0.59
N GLY A 41 6.15 -1.56 -0.35
CA GLY A 41 5.16 -0.50 -0.28
C GLY A 41 3.96 -0.87 0.59
N GLU A 42 3.05 0.09 0.79
CA GLU A 42 1.91 -0.02 1.71
C GLU A 42 0.97 -1.17 1.38
N LEU A 43 0.75 -1.46 0.08
CA LEU A 43 -0.06 -2.61 -0.33
C LEU A 43 0.60 -3.94 0.09
N SER A 44 1.89 -4.07 -0.14
CA SER A 44 2.68 -5.22 0.29
C SER A 44 2.67 -5.37 1.81
N ALA A 45 2.94 -4.30 2.53
CA ALA A 45 2.99 -4.27 3.99
C ALA A 45 1.67 -4.72 4.59
N SER A 46 0.55 -4.13 4.15
CA SER A 46 -0.78 -4.52 4.60
C SER A 46 -1.05 -6.01 4.40
N LEU A 47 -0.87 -6.51 3.17
CA LEU A 47 -1.15 -7.92 2.86
C LEU A 47 -0.22 -8.87 3.61
N ARG A 48 1.04 -8.51 3.79
CA ARG A 48 2.03 -9.28 4.53
C ARG A 48 1.60 -9.44 6.00
N TYR A 49 1.37 -8.35 6.71
CA TYR A 49 0.98 -8.37 8.12
C TYR A 49 -0.35 -9.10 8.34
N LEU A 50 -1.36 -8.80 7.52
CA LEU A 50 -2.67 -9.44 7.62
C LEU A 50 -2.63 -10.95 7.32
N SER A 51 -1.68 -11.40 6.52
CA SER A 51 -1.48 -12.83 6.21
C SER A 51 -0.63 -13.53 7.27
N GLN A 52 0.44 -12.90 7.74
CA GLN A 52 1.34 -13.45 8.77
C GLN A 52 0.62 -13.65 10.11
N ARG A 53 -0.34 -12.79 10.44
CA ARG A 53 -1.09 -12.88 11.71
C ARG A 53 -1.69 -14.26 11.97
N PHE A 54 -2.07 -14.99 10.93
CA PHE A 54 -2.64 -16.33 11.08
C PHE A 54 -1.63 -17.37 11.56
N GLY A 55 -0.35 -17.15 11.31
CA GLY A 55 0.75 -17.99 11.77
C GLY A 55 1.30 -17.65 13.16
N MET A 56 0.84 -16.54 13.78
CA MET A 56 1.35 -16.12 15.09
C MET A 56 0.85 -17.04 16.22
N PRO A 57 1.73 -17.30 17.23
CA PRO A 57 1.44 -18.28 18.28
C PRO A 57 0.40 -17.80 19.31
N ASP A 58 0.29 -16.50 19.53
CA ASP A 58 -0.59 -15.95 20.57
C ASP A 58 -1.50 -14.82 20.06
N GLN A 59 -2.51 -14.49 20.85
CA GLN A 59 -3.53 -13.50 20.47
C GLN A 59 -2.97 -12.06 20.45
N THR A 60 -1.96 -11.77 21.25
CA THR A 60 -1.34 -10.43 21.28
C THR A 60 -0.61 -10.15 19.97
N ALA A 61 0.23 -11.08 19.52
CA ALA A 61 0.92 -10.98 18.24
C ALA A 61 -0.07 -10.88 17.06
N LYS A 62 -1.14 -11.69 17.07
CA LYS A 62 -2.20 -11.61 16.07
C LYS A 62 -2.89 -10.25 16.05
N ALA A 63 -3.20 -9.70 17.22
CA ALA A 63 -3.86 -8.41 17.34
C ALA A 63 -2.96 -7.27 16.84
N ILE A 64 -1.68 -7.29 17.18
CA ILE A 64 -0.71 -6.28 16.73
C ILE A 64 -0.60 -6.30 15.20
N LEU A 65 -0.39 -7.45 14.59
CA LEU A 65 -0.27 -7.55 13.13
C LEU A 65 -1.58 -7.20 12.42
N ASN A 66 -2.73 -7.48 13.03
CA ASN A 66 -4.02 -7.05 12.49
C ASN A 66 -4.15 -5.52 12.53
N ASP A 67 -3.75 -4.91 13.62
CA ASP A 67 -3.83 -3.46 13.83
C ASP A 67 -2.93 -2.72 12.83
N ILE A 68 -1.65 -3.08 12.80
CA ILE A 68 -0.69 -2.50 11.85
C ILE A 68 -1.12 -2.75 10.41
N GLY A 69 -1.46 -3.99 10.06
CA GLY A 69 -1.84 -4.32 8.69
C GLY A 69 -3.08 -3.60 8.18
N THR A 70 -4.03 -3.26 9.05
CA THR A 70 -5.18 -2.42 8.68
C THR A 70 -4.83 -0.95 8.59
N GLU A 71 -3.89 -0.45 9.40
CA GLU A 71 -3.38 0.91 9.32
C GLU A 71 -2.64 1.16 7.99
N GLU A 72 -1.91 0.17 7.47
CA GLU A 72 -1.26 0.25 6.15
C GLU A 72 -2.25 0.51 5.00
N LEU A 73 -3.52 0.15 5.15
CA LEU A 73 -4.54 0.50 4.17
C LEU A 73 -4.86 2.00 4.17
N ALA A 74 -4.77 2.65 5.32
CA ALA A 74 -4.89 4.12 5.42
C ALA A 74 -3.67 4.81 4.78
N HIS A 75 -2.48 4.29 5.00
CA HIS A 75 -1.25 4.75 4.33
C HIS A 75 -1.34 4.57 2.81
N LEU A 76 -1.85 3.44 2.35
CA LEU A 76 -2.08 3.17 0.93
C LEU A 76 -2.98 4.24 0.29
N GLU A 77 -4.08 4.63 0.95
CA GLU A 77 -4.96 5.71 0.48
C GLU A 77 -4.22 7.05 0.37
N MET A 78 -3.41 7.38 1.37
CA MET A 78 -2.63 8.63 1.37
C MET A 78 -1.59 8.64 0.25
N VAL A 79 -0.81 7.57 0.10
CA VAL A 79 0.21 7.45 -0.96
C VAL A 79 -0.45 7.50 -2.34
N GLY A 80 -1.56 6.79 -2.54
CA GLY A 80 -2.33 6.85 -3.78
C GLY A 80 -2.83 8.26 -4.10
N THR A 81 -3.28 8.99 -3.09
CA THR A 81 -3.71 10.39 -3.22
C THR A 81 -2.54 11.31 -3.59
N ILE A 82 -1.36 11.10 -3.00
CA ILE A 82 -0.14 11.84 -3.34
C ILE A 82 0.20 11.63 -4.82
N ILE A 83 0.24 10.38 -5.28
CA ILE A 83 0.56 10.05 -6.67
C ILE A 83 -0.48 10.68 -7.61
N HIS A 84 -1.76 10.56 -7.29
CA HIS A 84 -2.83 11.18 -8.08
C HIS A 84 -2.64 12.69 -8.20
N GLN A 85 -2.42 13.39 -7.10
CA GLN A 85 -2.24 14.84 -7.12
C GLN A 85 -0.95 15.28 -7.84
N LEU A 86 0.12 14.48 -7.76
CA LEU A 86 1.37 14.73 -8.48
C LEU A 86 1.24 14.54 -10.00
N THR A 87 0.28 13.73 -10.44
CA THR A 87 0.06 13.40 -11.87
C THR A 87 -1.21 14.03 -12.44
N ASP A 88 -1.97 14.76 -11.63
CA ASP A 88 -3.23 15.36 -12.05
C ASP A 88 -3.05 16.31 -13.24
N GLY A 89 -3.89 16.13 -14.27
CA GLY A 89 -3.83 16.89 -15.51
C GLY A 89 -2.64 16.58 -16.42
N CYS A 90 -1.81 15.57 -16.11
CA CYS A 90 -0.77 15.10 -17.03
C CYS A 90 -1.39 14.31 -18.19
N CYS A 91 -0.91 14.52 -19.40
CA CYS A 91 -1.27 13.65 -20.52
C CYS A 91 -0.41 12.36 -20.49
N PRO A 92 -0.82 11.30 -21.21
CA PRO A 92 -0.07 10.04 -21.25
C PRO A 92 1.39 10.20 -21.68
N GLU A 93 1.67 11.14 -22.55
CA GLU A 93 3.02 11.43 -23.05
C GLU A 93 3.92 11.99 -21.96
N GLU A 94 3.41 12.92 -21.15
CA GLU A 94 4.13 13.47 -19.99
C GLU A 94 4.45 12.38 -18.96
N LEU A 95 3.50 11.47 -18.70
CA LEU A 95 3.70 10.35 -17.79
C LEU A 95 4.76 9.37 -18.29
N LYS A 96 4.76 9.06 -19.60
CA LYS A 96 5.80 8.23 -20.23
C LYS A 96 7.17 8.88 -20.13
N GLN A 97 7.27 10.17 -20.43
CA GLN A 97 8.52 10.93 -20.33
C GLN A 97 9.04 10.99 -18.89
N ALA A 98 8.15 11.01 -17.90
CA ALA A 98 8.52 10.93 -16.49
C ALA A 98 8.97 9.52 -16.07
N GLY A 99 8.81 8.51 -16.93
CA GLY A 99 9.18 7.14 -16.65
C GLY A 99 8.12 6.35 -15.87
N LEU A 100 6.90 6.86 -15.82
CA LEU A 100 5.71 6.10 -15.42
C LEU A 100 5.31 5.24 -16.62
N GLY A 101 5.89 4.06 -16.70
CA GLY A 101 5.89 3.21 -17.87
C GLY A 101 4.53 2.66 -18.32
N SER A 102 4.58 1.69 -19.21
CA SER A 102 3.43 1.14 -19.91
C SER A 102 2.31 0.66 -18.97
N TYR A 103 2.63 0.02 -17.88
CA TYR A 103 1.59 -0.46 -16.94
C TYR A 103 0.75 0.68 -16.37
N TYR A 104 1.35 1.80 -15.97
CA TYR A 104 0.61 2.94 -15.45
C TYR A 104 -0.24 3.62 -16.54
N THR A 105 0.36 3.89 -17.70
CA THR A 105 -0.32 4.61 -18.78
C THR A 105 -1.28 3.73 -19.59
N ASP A 106 -0.98 2.44 -19.77
CA ASP A 106 -1.81 1.51 -20.54
C ASP A 106 -3.07 1.09 -19.78
N HIS A 107 -3.10 1.24 -18.45
CA HIS A 107 -4.30 1.04 -17.63
C HIS A 107 -5.09 2.34 -17.39
N GLY A 108 -4.84 3.36 -18.19
CA GLY A 108 -5.46 4.69 -18.10
C GLY A 108 -4.63 5.64 -17.22
N LEU A 109 -5.27 6.72 -16.76
CA LEU A 109 -4.62 7.73 -15.92
C LEU A 109 -4.90 7.53 -14.43
N GLY A 110 -5.35 6.35 -14.03
CA GLY A 110 -5.51 5.97 -12.63
C GLY A 110 -4.15 5.61 -12.00
N VAL A 111 -4.10 5.64 -10.67
CA VAL A 111 -2.93 5.16 -9.93
C VAL A 111 -2.84 3.64 -10.06
N TYR A 112 -1.84 3.15 -10.77
CA TYR A 112 -1.65 1.73 -10.98
C TYR A 112 -0.63 1.17 -9.96
N PRO A 113 -0.91 0.04 -9.28
CA PRO A 113 0.00 -0.51 -8.27
C PRO A 113 1.22 -1.15 -8.92
N GLN A 114 2.30 -0.37 -9.01
CA GLN A 114 3.59 -0.75 -9.56
C GLN A 114 4.73 -0.15 -8.74
N SER A 115 5.95 -0.65 -8.95
CA SER A 115 7.17 -0.03 -8.42
C SER A 115 7.67 1.10 -9.32
N ALA A 116 8.64 1.89 -8.84
CA ALA A 116 9.33 2.91 -9.63
C ALA A 116 10.06 2.32 -10.86
N ALA A 117 10.43 1.04 -10.83
CA ALA A 117 11.00 0.33 -11.97
C ALA A 117 9.95 -0.08 -13.02
N GLY A 118 8.66 0.20 -12.79
CA GLY A 118 7.57 -0.16 -13.69
C GLY A 118 7.08 -1.61 -13.56
N MET A 119 7.53 -2.33 -12.53
CA MET A 119 7.05 -3.70 -12.28
C MET A 119 5.69 -3.64 -11.58
N PRO A 120 4.65 -4.33 -12.10
CA PRO A 120 3.36 -4.38 -11.43
C PRO A 120 3.48 -5.10 -10.09
N PHE A 121 2.62 -4.73 -9.14
CA PHE A 121 2.54 -5.43 -7.87
C PHE A 121 2.32 -6.93 -8.08
N SER A 122 3.05 -7.73 -7.33
CA SER A 122 2.90 -9.18 -7.33
C SER A 122 2.89 -9.73 -5.91
N ALA A 123 1.91 -10.56 -5.60
CA ALA A 123 1.87 -11.25 -4.31
C ALA A 123 3.05 -12.19 -4.06
N SER A 124 3.84 -12.50 -5.09
CA SER A 124 5.05 -13.32 -4.95
C SER A 124 6.16 -12.69 -4.10
N VAL A 125 6.08 -11.36 -3.88
CA VAL A 125 7.06 -10.65 -3.03
C VAL A 125 6.72 -10.72 -1.55
N LEU A 126 5.52 -11.19 -1.19
CA LEU A 126 5.07 -11.23 0.21
C LEU A 126 5.84 -12.29 1.00
N ALA A 127 6.50 -11.84 2.07
CA ALA A 127 7.17 -12.71 3.02
C ALA A 127 6.14 -13.27 4.03
N VAL A 128 5.54 -14.41 3.71
CA VAL A 128 4.61 -15.14 4.58
C VAL A 128 5.08 -16.59 4.67
N LYS A 129 5.94 -16.88 5.64
CA LYS A 129 6.60 -18.19 5.79
C LYS A 129 5.80 -19.14 6.71
N GLY A 130 4.96 -18.60 7.59
CA GLY A 130 4.32 -19.38 8.65
C GLY A 130 5.25 -19.70 9.81
N ASP A 131 6.44 -19.11 9.84
CA ASP A 131 7.37 -19.11 10.97
C ASP A 131 7.36 -17.71 11.59
N PRO A 132 6.88 -17.55 12.83
CA PRO A 132 6.71 -16.22 13.43
C PRO A 132 8.00 -15.41 13.53
N ILE A 133 9.13 -16.08 13.80
CA ILE A 133 10.42 -15.37 13.92
C ILE A 133 10.92 -14.92 12.55
N ALA A 134 10.85 -15.79 11.55
CA ALA A 134 11.24 -15.45 10.18
C ALA A 134 10.36 -14.35 9.63
N ASP A 135 9.05 -14.43 9.83
CA ASP A 135 8.10 -13.44 9.35
C ASP A 135 8.36 -12.06 9.98
N LEU A 136 8.55 -11.99 11.31
CA LEU A 136 8.85 -10.72 11.98
C LEU A 136 10.23 -10.14 11.63
N GLN A 137 11.22 -10.98 11.32
CA GLN A 137 12.51 -10.51 10.82
C GLN A 137 12.43 -9.91 9.42
N GLU A 138 11.61 -10.48 8.56
CA GLU A 138 11.34 -9.93 7.23
C GLU A 138 10.59 -8.59 7.33
N ASP A 139 9.68 -8.45 8.29
CA ASP A 139 8.97 -7.19 8.54
C ASP A 139 9.94 -6.08 8.94
N LEU A 140 10.82 -6.36 9.90
CA LEU A 140 11.86 -5.41 10.33
C LEU A 140 12.85 -5.05 9.23
N ALA A 141 13.04 -5.91 8.25
CA ALA A 141 13.95 -5.64 7.14
C ALA A 141 13.30 -4.81 6.02
N ALA A 142 11.99 -4.84 5.94
CA ALA A 142 11.21 -4.13 4.92
C ALA A 142 10.86 -2.68 5.33
N ASP A 143 10.81 -2.39 6.64
CA ASP A 143 10.66 -1.04 7.20
C ASP A 143 11.95 -0.23 7.04
#